data_fee9ec5137a826878a136cca0f00f717
#
_entry.id   fee9ec5137a826878a136cca0f00f717
#
_cell.length_a   1.000
_cell.length_b   1.000
_cell.length_c   1.000
_cell.angle_alpha   90.00
_cell.angle_beta   90.00
_cell.angle_gamma   90.00
#
_symmetry.space_group_name_H-M   'P 1'
#
loop_
_entity.id
_entity.type
_entity.pdbx_description
1 polymer ?
#
loop_
_entity_poly.entity_id
_entity_poly.type
_entity_poly.pdbx_seq_one_letter_code
_entity_poly.pdbx_strand_id
1 'polypeptide(L)'
;MSDAVRAEKIARDVDHAARQLAQAGRLDMTREFIQHGDVTVYAHVTSVARASLSFAERLGRVGVSVDRASLLRGALLHDYFLYDWHDPDPSHRLHGFRHPFFALARAEEDFELTPRERNIIVRHMFPLVPVPPTCREAWIVCLADKWCALRETIAGRLPRKGGANDLNEGSSDGSSKESSEKRRG
;
A
#
# COMPACT_ATOMS: atom_id res chain seq x y z
N MET A 1 -25.02 -0.48 13.44
CA MET A 1 -23.86 0.37 13.09
C MET A 1 -23.88 0.58 11.59
N SER A 2 -23.87 1.85 11.13
CA SER A 2 -23.86 2.15 9.67
C SER A 2 -22.53 1.72 9.03
N ASP A 3 -22.53 1.56 7.70
CA ASP A 3 -21.33 1.17 6.97
C ASP A 3 -20.23 2.25 7.05
N ALA A 4 -20.60 3.53 7.11
CA ALA A 4 -19.65 4.62 7.30
C ALA A 4 -18.94 4.57 8.67
N VAL A 5 -19.67 4.37 9.75
CA VAL A 5 -19.10 4.24 11.11
C VAL A 5 -18.18 3.02 11.20
N ARG A 6 -18.52 1.95 10.49
CA ARG A 6 -17.69 0.75 10.41
C ARG A 6 -16.38 1.00 9.67
N ALA A 7 -16.46 1.64 8.51
CA ALA A 7 -15.29 1.97 7.70
C ALA A 7 -14.32 2.89 8.48
N GLU A 8 -14.85 3.86 9.20
CA GLU A 8 -14.05 4.74 10.05
C GLU A 8 -13.37 4.00 11.21
N LYS A 9 -14.10 3.06 11.86
CA LYS A 9 -13.50 2.23 12.89
C LYS A 9 -12.35 1.38 12.33
N ILE A 10 -12.55 0.73 11.18
CA ILE A 10 -11.51 -0.07 10.51
C ILE A 10 -10.29 0.82 10.20
N ALA A 11 -10.50 2.02 9.66
CA ALA A 11 -9.41 2.94 9.37
C ALA A 11 -8.60 3.28 10.63
N ARG A 12 -9.26 3.62 11.73
CA ARG A 12 -8.57 3.89 13.02
C ARG A 12 -7.80 2.68 13.55
N ASP A 13 -8.38 1.47 13.47
CA ASP A 13 -7.73 0.24 13.92
C ASP A 13 -6.46 -0.03 13.10
N VAL A 14 -6.52 0.14 11.76
CA VAL A 14 -5.37 -0.02 10.87
C VAL A 14 -4.29 1.02 11.14
N ASP A 15 -4.68 2.31 11.25
CA ASP A 15 -3.73 3.40 11.50
C ASP A 15 -3.06 3.27 12.88
N HIS A 16 -3.78 2.76 13.87
CA HIS A 16 -3.21 2.47 15.19
C HIS A 16 -2.17 1.35 15.13
N ALA A 17 -2.52 0.20 14.51
CA ALA A 17 -1.61 -0.93 14.37
C ALA A 17 -0.38 -0.59 13.51
N ALA A 18 -0.56 0.18 12.43
CA ALA A 18 0.55 0.64 11.61
C ALA A 18 1.53 1.52 12.39
N ARG A 19 1.03 2.45 13.24
CA ARG A 19 1.90 3.24 14.12
C ARG A 19 2.65 2.39 15.13
N GLN A 20 2.01 1.37 15.72
CA GLN A 20 2.68 0.45 16.64
C GLN A 20 3.82 -0.32 15.94
N LEU A 21 3.58 -0.82 14.73
CA LEU A 21 4.61 -1.52 13.95
C LEU A 21 5.73 -0.58 13.49
N ALA A 22 5.43 0.69 13.18
CA ALA A 22 6.44 1.69 12.85
C ALA A 22 7.33 2.08 14.05
N GLN A 23 6.76 2.11 15.26
CA GLN A 23 7.51 2.38 16.50
C GLN A 23 8.37 1.19 16.95
N ALA A 24 7.92 -0.04 16.67
CA ALA A 24 8.60 -1.26 17.09
C ALA A 24 9.60 -1.79 16.04
N GLY A 25 9.50 -1.34 14.80
CA GLY A 25 10.31 -1.80 13.67
C GLY A 25 10.42 -0.74 12.57
N ARG A 26 10.56 -1.19 11.33
CA ARG A 26 10.88 -0.33 10.17
C ARG A 26 9.70 -0.13 9.21
N LEU A 27 8.43 -0.25 9.65
CA LEU A 27 7.28 -0.18 8.75
C LEU A 27 7.22 1.16 7.98
N ASP A 28 7.63 2.27 8.60
CA ASP A 28 7.62 3.58 7.93
C ASP A 28 8.60 3.66 6.74
N MET A 29 9.66 2.85 6.70
CA MET A 29 10.56 2.78 5.54
C MET A 29 9.84 2.30 4.27
N THR A 30 8.75 1.55 4.41
CA THR A 30 7.94 1.10 3.25
C THR A 30 7.24 2.24 2.51
N ARG A 31 7.28 3.48 3.03
CA ARG A 31 6.82 4.70 2.35
C ARG A 31 7.76 5.16 1.24
N GLU A 32 9.01 4.72 1.28
CA GLU A 32 10.06 5.10 0.32
C GLU A 32 10.04 4.21 -0.93
N PHE A 33 9.39 3.05 -0.87
CA PHE A 33 9.37 2.06 -1.94
C PHE A 33 8.03 2.03 -2.67
N ILE A 34 8.09 1.95 -4.00
CA ILE A 34 6.90 1.88 -4.85
C ILE A 34 6.46 0.41 -5.01
N GLN A 35 5.17 0.16 -4.84
CA GLN A 35 4.56 -1.15 -5.04
C GLN A 35 3.99 -1.29 -6.46
N HIS A 36 3.06 -0.41 -6.84
CA HIS A 36 2.42 -0.42 -8.16
C HIS A 36 2.11 1.01 -8.62
N GLY A 37 2.57 1.40 -9.81
CA GLY A 37 2.35 2.75 -10.34
C GLY A 37 2.92 3.81 -9.39
N ASP A 38 2.06 4.68 -8.86
CA ASP A 38 2.44 5.71 -7.88
C ASP A 38 2.14 5.30 -6.42
N VAL A 39 1.75 4.04 -6.18
CA VAL A 39 1.34 3.55 -4.86
C VAL A 39 2.55 3.01 -4.11
N THR A 40 2.83 3.56 -2.94
CA THR A 40 3.91 3.06 -2.07
C THR A 40 3.52 1.72 -1.42
N VAL A 41 4.51 0.93 -1.02
CA VAL A 41 4.30 -0.32 -0.25
C VAL A 41 3.47 -0.03 1.01
N TYR A 42 3.74 1.05 1.74
CA TYR A 42 2.95 1.45 2.91
C TYR A 42 1.47 1.70 2.57
N ALA A 43 1.20 2.43 1.50
CA ALA A 43 -0.18 2.71 1.06
C ALA A 43 -0.90 1.41 0.66
N HIS A 44 -0.19 0.51 -0.03
CA HIS A 44 -0.71 -0.80 -0.42
C HIS A 44 -1.06 -1.66 0.81
N VAL A 45 -0.10 -1.90 1.73
CA VAL A 45 -0.35 -2.78 2.89
C VAL A 45 -1.45 -2.24 3.81
N THR A 46 -1.58 -0.92 3.96
CA THR A 46 -2.68 -0.30 4.72
C THR A 46 -4.03 -0.47 4.01
N SER A 47 -4.07 -0.40 2.68
CA SER A 47 -5.27 -0.68 1.87
C SER A 47 -5.69 -2.14 1.98
N VAL A 48 -4.73 -3.07 1.91
CA VAL A 48 -4.95 -4.52 2.08
C VAL A 48 -5.46 -4.82 3.50
N ALA A 49 -4.88 -4.20 4.53
CA ALA A 49 -5.34 -4.36 5.91
C ALA A 49 -6.80 -3.91 6.11
N ARG A 50 -7.18 -2.75 5.54
CA ARG A 50 -8.58 -2.25 5.56
C ARG A 50 -9.53 -3.19 4.84
N ALA A 51 -9.16 -3.68 3.65
CA ALA A 51 -9.96 -4.64 2.88
C ALA A 51 -10.11 -5.96 3.65
N SER A 52 -9.02 -6.47 4.23
CA SER A 52 -9.00 -7.71 5.01
C SER A 52 -9.93 -7.64 6.23
N LEU A 53 -9.90 -6.53 6.98
CA LEU A 53 -10.82 -6.33 8.10
C LEU A 53 -12.28 -6.22 7.64
N SER A 54 -12.54 -5.58 6.51
CA SER A 54 -13.88 -5.49 5.94
C SER A 54 -14.41 -6.87 5.51
N PHE A 55 -13.56 -7.72 4.92
CA PHE A 55 -13.92 -9.11 4.58
C PHE A 55 -14.17 -9.94 5.84
N ALA A 56 -13.29 -9.83 6.84
CA ALA A 56 -13.46 -10.53 8.12
C ALA A 56 -14.78 -10.17 8.81
N GLU A 57 -15.18 -8.89 8.82
CA GLU A 57 -16.46 -8.47 9.40
C GLU A 57 -17.67 -9.03 8.65
N ARG A 58 -17.60 -9.12 7.30
CA ARG A 58 -18.67 -9.75 6.50
C ARG A 58 -18.78 -11.25 6.81
N LEU A 59 -17.64 -11.94 6.89
CA LEU A 59 -17.58 -13.35 7.26
C LEU A 59 -18.10 -13.60 8.70
N GLY A 60 -17.80 -12.68 9.62
CA GLY A 60 -18.32 -12.74 11.00
C GLY A 60 -19.84 -12.69 11.07
N ARG A 61 -20.53 -12.01 10.14
CA ARG A 61 -22.01 -12.00 10.08
C ARG A 61 -22.64 -13.36 9.73
N VAL A 62 -21.87 -14.24 9.10
CA VAL A 62 -22.28 -15.61 8.77
C VAL A 62 -21.62 -16.66 9.68
N GLY A 63 -21.12 -16.21 10.86
CA GLY A 63 -20.60 -17.11 11.90
C GLY A 63 -19.14 -17.55 11.73
N VAL A 64 -18.41 -16.99 10.76
CA VAL A 64 -16.99 -17.31 10.58
C VAL A 64 -16.14 -16.39 11.45
N SER A 65 -15.50 -16.96 12.47
CA SER A 65 -14.54 -16.23 13.33
C SER A 65 -13.14 -16.27 12.76
N VAL A 66 -12.40 -15.17 12.95
CA VAL A 66 -10.98 -15.01 12.59
C VAL A 66 -10.22 -14.38 13.74
N ASP A 67 -8.94 -14.67 13.83
CA ASP A 67 -8.03 -13.97 14.73
C ASP A 67 -7.74 -12.56 14.13
N ARG A 68 -8.47 -11.57 14.65
CA ARG A 68 -8.40 -10.18 14.14
C ARG A 68 -7.03 -9.56 14.33
N ALA A 69 -6.32 -9.90 15.41
CA ALA A 69 -5.00 -9.36 15.69
C ALA A 69 -3.97 -9.88 14.69
N SER A 70 -3.90 -11.21 14.52
CA SER A 70 -3.01 -11.82 13.52
C SER A 70 -3.37 -11.42 12.08
N LEU A 71 -4.68 -11.28 11.77
CA LEU A 71 -5.12 -10.82 10.45
C LEU A 71 -4.59 -9.41 10.16
N LEU A 72 -4.75 -8.47 11.10
CA LEU A 72 -4.36 -7.08 10.92
C LEU A 72 -2.84 -6.94 10.83
N ARG A 73 -2.09 -7.55 11.75
CA ARG A 73 -0.63 -7.50 11.72
C ARG A 73 -0.06 -8.20 10.50
N GLY A 74 -0.56 -9.39 10.17
CA GLY A 74 -0.14 -10.11 8.98
C GLY A 74 -0.41 -9.34 7.69
N ALA A 75 -1.57 -8.67 7.59
CA ALA A 75 -1.89 -7.82 6.43
C ALA A 75 -0.98 -6.59 6.32
N LEU A 76 -0.54 -6.00 7.43
CA LEU A 76 0.42 -4.88 7.40
C LEU A 76 1.85 -5.32 7.09
N LEU A 77 2.18 -6.59 7.33
CA LEU A 77 3.52 -7.14 7.17
C LEU A 77 3.69 -8.06 5.95
N HIS A 78 2.62 -8.31 5.17
CA HIS A 78 2.72 -9.29 4.07
C HIS A 78 3.74 -8.91 3.00
N ASP A 79 3.93 -7.60 2.78
CA ASP A 79 4.90 -7.01 1.87
C ASP A 79 5.97 -6.18 2.61
N TYR A 80 6.43 -6.68 3.75
CA TYR A 80 7.47 -6.04 4.56
C TYR A 80 8.86 -6.27 3.98
N PHE A 81 9.04 -5.96 2.70
CA PHE A 81 10.36 -5.90 2.07
C PHE A 81 10.86 -4.45 2.04
N LEU A 82 12.14 -4.25 2.32
CA LEU A 82 12.75 -2.94 2.52
C LEU A 82 13.79 -2.67 1.43
N TYR A 83 13.36 -2.73 0.16
CA TYR A 83 14.19 -2.45 -1.01
C TYR A 83 13.32 -2.06 -2.21
N ASP A 84 13.89 -1.32 -3.16
CA ASP A 84 13.22 -1.04 -4.42
C ASP A 84 13.38 -2.22 -5.37
N TRP A 85 12.31 -2.96 -5.63
CA TRP A 85 12.33 -4.11 -6.53
C TRP A 85 12.38 -3.73 -8.02
N HIS A 86 12.21 -2.44 -8.35
CA HIS A 86 12.37 -1.92 -9.70
C HIS A 86 13.85 -1.66 -10.06
N ASP A 87 14.73 -1.59 -9.06
CA ASP A 87 16.16 -1.47 -9.32
C ASP A 87 16.67 -2.69 -10.09
N PRO A 88 17.57 -2.49 -11.09
CA PRO A 88 18.10 -3.56 -11.94
C PRO A 88 19.14 -4.41 -11.19
N ASP A 89 18.79 -4.95 -10.03
CA ASP A 89 19.61 -5.85 -9.23
C ASP A 89 19.26 -7.31 -9.56
N PRO A 90 20.26 -8.17 -9.87
CA PRO A 90 20.03 -9.60 -10.11
C PRO A 90 19.33 -10.32 -8.95
N SER A 91 19.45 -9.84 -7.71
CA SER A 91 18.75 -10.38 -6.54
C SER A 91 17.23 -10.16 -6.61
N HIS A 92 16.76 -9.15 -7.36
CA HIS A 92 15.34 -8.84 -7.57
C HIS A 92 14.70 -9.70 -8.68
N ARG A 93 15.50 -10.52 -9.38
CA ARG A 93 14.94 -11.47 -10.37
C ARG A 93 13.94 -12.40 -9.69
N LEU A 94 12.78 -12.58 -10.34
CA LEU A 94 11.66 -13.37 -9.81
C LEU A 94 11.08 -12.78 -8.51
N HIS A 95 11.10 -11.45 -8.36
CA HIS A 95 10.54 -10.76 -7.19
C HIS A 95 9.16 -11.31 -6.81
N GLY A 96 8.23 -11.45 -7.75
CA GLY A 96 6.89 -11.97 -7.49
C GLY A 96 6.85 -13.34 -6.81
N PHE A 97 7.88 -14.18 -6.98
CA PHE A 97 7.99 -15.50 -6.32
C PHE A 97 8.75 -15.44 -5.00
N ARG A 98 9.67 -14.51 -4.85
CA ARG A 98 10.64 -14.47 -3.75
C ARG A 98 10.31 -13.47 -2.65
N HIS A 99 9.60 -12.37 -2.99
CA HIS A 99 9.32 -11.31 -2.01
C HIS A 99 8.58 -11.80 -0.75
N PRO A 100 7.67 -12.82 -0.79
CA PRO A 100 7.05 -13.29 0.45
C PRO A 100 8.06 -13.83 1.47
N PHE A 101 9.12 -14.44 0.98
CA PHE A 101 10.19 -14.98 1.85
C PHE A 101 11.09 -13.86 2.36
N PHE A 102 11.36 -12.84 1.55
CA PHE A 102 12.10 -11.66 1.99
C PHE A 102 11.29 -10.85 2.99
N ALA A 103 9.99 -10.66 2.73
CA ALA A 103 9.10 -10.01 3.67
C ALA A 103 9.04 -10.74 5.01
N LEU A 104 8.95 -12.09 4.99
CA LEU A 104 8.99 -12.89 6.21
C LEU A 104 10.32 -12.70 6.96
N ALA A 105 11.45 -12.84 6.27
CA ALA A 105 12.77 -12.72 6.91
C ALA A 105 12.94 -11.33 7.57
N ARG A 106 12.53 -10.26 6.87
CA ARG A 106 12.59 -8.89 7.43
C ARG A 106 11.62 -8.68 8.58
N ALA A 107 10.43 -9.24 8.50
CA ALA A 107 9.47 -9.15 9.60
C ALA A 107 9.95 -9.92 10.85
N GLU A 108 10.64 -11.05 10.68
CA GLU A 108 11.22 -11.84 11.79
C GLU A 108 12.44 -11.17 12.43
N GLU A 109 13.15 -10.29 11.70
CA GLU A 109 14.21 -9.47 12.30
C GLU A 109 13.66 -8.45 13.31
N ASP A 110 12.48 -7.87 13.02
CA ASP A 110 11.93 -6.76 13.79
C ASP A 110 10.83 -7.19 14.77
N PHE A 111 10.17 -8.33 14.53
CA PHE A 111 8.97 -8.73 15.27
C PHE A 111 8.95 -10.22 15.61
N GLU A 112 8.44 -10.53 16.80
CA GLU A 112 7.96 -11.88 17.07
C GLU A 112 6.65 -12.12 16.33
N LEU A 113 6.62 -13.12 15.45
CA LEU A 113 5.48 -13.46 14.62
C LEU A 113 4.80 -14.73 15.10
N THR A 114 3.47 -14.71 15.12
CA THR A 114 2.66 -15.91 15.33
C THR A 114 2.72 -16.84 14.11
N PRO A 115 2.43 -18.14 14.25
CA PRO A 115 2.34 -19.05 13.10
C PRO A 115 1.33 -18.59 12.03
N ARG A 116 0.25 -17.89 12.44
CA ARG A 116 -0.73 -17.31 11.50
C ARG A 116 -0.14 -16.16 10.70
N GLU A 117 0.53 -15.23 11.36
CA GLU A 117 1.19 -14.11 10.68
C GLU A 117 2.25 -14.59 9.67
N ARG A 118 3.06 -15.57 10.03
CA ARG A 118 3.99 -16.24 9.11
C ARG A 118 3.27 -16.85 7.90
N ASN A 119 2.14 -17.53 8.14
CA ASN A 119 1.35 -18.12 7.06
C ASN A 119 0.76 -17.05 6.14
N ILE A 120 0.26 -15.93 6.69
CA ILE A 120 -0.21 -14.79 5.91
C ILE A 120 0.90 -14.29 5.00
N ILE A 121 2.06 -13.96 5.56
CA ILE A 121 3.18 -13.36 4.83
C ILE A 121 3.67 -14.30 3.72
N VAL A 122 3.91 -15.57 4.00
CA VAL A 122 4.51 -16.50 3.03
C VAL A 122 3.51 -16.95 1.95
N ARG A 123 2.20 -16.95 2.22
CA ARG A 123 1.19 -17.55 1.34
C ARG A 123 0.34 -16.56 0.58
N HIS A 124 0.50 -15.24 0.81
CA HIS A 124 -0.33 -14.25 0.14
C HIS A 124 -0.22 -14.29 -1.39
N MET A 125 0.92 -14.72 -1.94
CA MET A 125 1.13 -14.81 -3.39
C MET A 125 0.54 -16.05 -4.07
N PHE A 126 -0.24 -16.87 -3.36
CA PHE A 126 -0.99 -17.93 -4.04
C PHE A 126 -1.96 -17.37 -5.09
N PRO A 127 -2.11 -17.95 -6.30
CA PRO A 127 -1.49 -19.20 -6.80
C PRO A 127 -0.14 -19.03 -7.51
N LEU A 128 0.41 -17.82 -7.61
CA LEU A 128 1.72 -17.60 -8.25
C LEU A 128 2.81 -18.43 -7.55
N VAL A 129 2.84 -18.39 -6.22
CA VAL A 129 3.56 -19.36 -5.41
C VAL A 129 2.60 -20.53 -5.13
N PRO A 130 2.86 -21.77 -5.63
CA PRO A 130 1.85 -22.81 -5.70
C PRO A 130 1.59 -23.54 -4.36
N VAL A 131 1.78 -22.86 -3.25
CA VAL A 131 1.48 -23.39 -1.92
C VAL A 131 0.38 -22.57 -1.28
N PRO A 132 -0.83 -23.16 -1.10
CA PRO A 132 -2.01 -22.43 -0.66
C PRO A 132 -1.92 -21.96 0.80
N PRO A 133 -2.66 -20.89 1.17
CA PRO A 133 -2.91 -20.54 2.56
C PRO A 133 -3.50 -21.69 3.36
N THR A 134 -3.06 -21.84 4.62
CA THR A 134 -3.52 -22.92 5.50
C THR A 134 -4.45 -22.47 6.62
N CYS A 135 -4.69 -21.14 6.74
CA CYS A 135 -5.63 -20.57 7.70
C CYS A 135 -6.52 -19.53 7.02
N ARG A 136 -7.65 -19.22 7.67
CA ARG A 136 -8.67 -18.28 7.13
C ARG A 136 -8.10 -16.89 6.94
N GLU A 137 -7.30 -16.43 7.88
CA GLU A 137 -6.65 -15.12 7.85
C GLU A 137 -5.75 -14.97 6.63
N ALA A 138 -4.96 -16.00 6.31
CA ALA A 138 -4.10 -15.99 5.14
C ALA A 138 -4.89 -16.00 3.83
N TRP A 139 -6.03 -16.72 3.75
CA TRP A 139 -6.93 -16.64 2.59
C TRP A 139 -7.54 -15.25 2.43
N ILE A 140 -7.96 -14.62 3.54
CA ILE A 140 -8.54 -13.27 3.51
C ILE A 140 -7.51 -12.27 2.97
N VAL A 141 -6.27 -12.29 3.49
CA VAL A 141 -5.22 -11.39 3.02
C VAL A 141 -4.84 -11.67 1.57
N CYS A 142 -4.69 -12.94 1.18
CA CYS A 142 -4.40 -13.33 -0.19
C CYS A 142 -5.44 -12.78 -1.19
N LEU A 143 -6.73 -12.81 -0.86
CA LEU A 143 -7.79 -12.26 -1.71
C LEU A 143 -7.84 -10.73 -1.66
N ALA A 144 -7.65 -10.14 -0.48
CA ALA A 144 -7.65 -8.70 -0.30
C ALA A 144 -6.48 -8.03 -1.04
N ASP A 145 -5.30 -8.62 -1.00
CA ASP A 145 -4.12 -8.20 -1.74
C ASP A 145 -4.41 -8.12 -3.25
N LYS A 146 -4.89 -9.21 -3.85
CA LYS A 146 -5.22 -9.25 -5.28
C LYS A 146 -6.29 -8.25 -5.68
N TRP A 147 -7.29 -8.06 -4.80
CA TRP A 147 -8.32 -7.06 -5.01
C TRP A 147 -7.74 -5.63 -5.00
N CYS A 148 -6.88 -5.31 -4.04
CA CYS A 148 -6.22 -4.00 -3.93
C CYS A 148 -5.28 -3.77 -5.12
N ALA A 149 -4.41 -4.73 -5.46
CA ALA A 149 -3.49 -4.64 -6.58
C ALA A 149 -4.23 -4.41 -7.93
N LEU A 150 -5.35 -5.11 -8.14
CA LEU A 150 -6.19 -4.89 -9.33
C LEU A 150 -6.76 -3.46 -9.37
N ARG A 151 -7.30 -2.97 -8.26
CA ARG A 151 -7.84 -1.60 -8.17
C ARG A 151 -6.78 -0.53 -8.38
N GLU A 152 -5.61 -0.70 -7.79
CA GLU A 152 -4.47 0.21 -7.91
C GLU A 152 -3.97 0.26 -9.36
N THR A 153 -3.83 -0.90 -10.00
CA THR A 153 -3.45 -0.99 -11.41
C THR A 153 -4.46 -0.31 -12.34
N ILE A 154 -5.76 -0.50 -12.10
CA ILE A 154 -6.82 0.15 -12.90
C ILE A 154 -6.79 1.66 -12.65
N ALA A 155 -6.70 2.10 -11.39
CA ALA A 155 -6.67 3.52 -11.05
C ALA A 155 -5.45 4.25 -11.64
N GLY A 156 -4.28 3.60 -11.64
CA GLY A 156 -3.06 4.14 -12.24
C GLY A 156 -3.09 4.22 -13.78
N ARG A 157 -3.97 3.44 -14.45
CA ARG A 157 -4.16 3.48 -15.92
C ARG A 157 -5.19 4.49 -16.38
N LEU A 158 -6.05 4.99 -15.48
CA LEU A 158 -7.03 6.01 -15.84
C LEU A 158 -6.32 7.37 -15.92
N PRO A 159 -6.48 8.13 -17.04
CA PRO A 159 -5.93 9.46 -17.13
C PRO A 159 -6.47 10.31 -15.99
N ARG A 160 -5.60 10.90 -15.18
CA ARG A 160 -5.98 11.92 -14.21
C ARG A 160 -6.76 13.00 -14.97
N LYS A 161 -8.06 13.16 -14.65
CA LYS A 161 -8.81 14.32 -15.12
C LYS A 161 -8.05 15.54 -14.65
N GLY A 162 -7.41 16.22 -15.63
CA GLY A 162 -6.67 17.43 -15.38
C GLY A 162 -7.54 18.40 -14.61
N GLY A 163 -7.00 18.95 -13.54
CA GLY A 163 -7.52 20.16 -12.92
C GLY A 163 -7.38 21.28 -13.96
N ALA A 164 -8.44 21.49 -14.72
CA ALA A 164 -8.61 22.71 -15.48
C ALA A 164 -9.01 23.78 -14.48
N ASN A 165 -8.09 24.61 -14.08
CA ASN A 165 -8.32 25.99 -13.67
C ASN A 165 -6.97 26.68 -13.50
N ASP A 166 -6.44 27.15 -14.60
CA ASP A 166 -5.71 28.40 -14.68
C ASP A 166 -5.94 28.96 -16.08
N LEU A 167 -7.13 29.47 -16.25
CA LEU A 167 -7.43 30.40 -17.32
C LEU A 167 -7.66 31.74 -16.68
N ASN A 168 -6.74 32.66 -17.03
CA ASN A 168 -7.13 33.99 -17.42
C ASN A 168 -7.44 35.00 -16.30
N GLU A 169 -6.51 35.85 -16.08
CA GLU A 169 -6.74 37.31 -16.00
C GLU A 169 -5.46 37.93 -16.55
N GLY A 170 -5.48 38.54 -17.65
CA GLY A 170 -6.32 39.62 -18.07
C GLY A 170 -5.40 40.81 -18.35
N SER A 171 -4.97 40.93 -19.59
CA SER A 171 -4.85 42.13 -20.37
C SER A 171 -5.16 43.45 -19.66
N SER A 172 -4.23 44.39 -19.74
CA SER A 172 -4.42 45.71 -20.29
C SER A 172 -3.24 46.59 -19.90
N ASP A 173 -2.46 46.98 -20.88
CA ASP A 173 -2.52 48.33 -21.47
C ASP A 173 -1.60 49.34 -20.79
N GLY A 174 -0.75 49.99 -21.58
CA GLY A 174 0.05 51.14 -21.12
C GLY A 174 1.28 51.41 -21.99
N SER A 175 1.04 51.81 -23.23
CA SER A 175 1.92 52.61 -24.07
C SER A 175 2.74 53.65 -23.29
N SER A 176 4.04 53.76 -23.59
CA SER A 176 4.67 55.03 -23.92
C SER A 176 6.16 54.81 -24.24
N LYS A 177 6.49 55.13 -25.45
CA LYS A 177 7.63 55.76 -26.08
C LYS A 177 8.59 56.48 -25.12
N GLU A 178 9.88 56.36 -25.37
CA GLU A 178 10.85 57.37 -25.87
C GLU A 178 12.25 56.86 -25.60
N SER A 179 13.02 56.65 -26.63
CA SER A 179 14.00 57.50 -27.30
C SER A 179 15.34 57.63 -26.56
N SER A 180 16.35 57.29 -27.40
CA SER A 180 17.69 57.87 -27.49
C SER A 180 18.62 57.63 -26.29
N GLU A 181 19.80 57.38 -26.44
CA GLU A 181 20.93 57.75 -27.28
C GLU A 181 22.22 57.24 -26.62
N LYS A 182 23.04 56.51 -27.35
CA LYS A 182 24.44 56.80 -27.63
C LYS A 182 25.49 56.86 -26.52
N ARG A 183 26.51 56.10 -26.79
CA ARG A 183 28.00 56.35 -26.62
C ARG A 183 28.71 55.40 -25.65
N ARG A 184 29.50 54.58 -26.29
CA ARG A 184 30.99 54.53 -26.25
C ARG A 184 31.63 54.35 -24.86
N GLY A 185 32.39 53.28 -24.86
CA GLY A 185 33.49 53.01 -23.98
C GLY A 185 33.97 51.57 -24.19
#